data_81082a3c42ef23cdb6e4d97a56292fa8
#
_entry.id   81082a3c42ef23cdb6e4d97a56292fa8
#
_cell.length_a   1.000
_cell.length_b   1.000
_cell.length_c   1.000
_cell.angle_alpha   90.00
_cell.angle_beta   90.00
_cell.angle_gamma   90.00
#
_symmetry.space_group_name_H-M   'P 1'
#
loop_
_entity.id
_entity.type
_entity.pdbx_description
1 polymer ?
#
loop_
_entity_poly.entity_id
_entity_poly.type
_entity_poly.pdbx_seq_one_letter_code
_entity_poly.pdbx_strand_id
1 'polypeptide(L)'
;MIEAGHNMKDRILFEEIPHGTEYLQTVIDAMLQSKELEVDYQSYYGHRATYHMHPYAMKVYNQRWYVVGYIREKEGIRNIALDRTLELTIGTETFVLPDDFDAEEYYANTVGIFVNENQKPQKVVVRAFGKQVEYMRSLPLHHTQEEIKTVHEEYIDFRYKLCLTPELSTHLLAMGEKVKVLEPEELRSEIKNRLLATIQNYE
;
A
#
# COMPACT_ATOMS: atom_id res chain seq x y z
N MET A 1 38.75 -18.76 0.12
CA MET A 1 37.38 -18.72 -0.40
C MET A 1 36.39 -17.88 0.44
N ILE A 2 36.88 -17.12 1.43
CA ILE A 2 36.03 -16.27 2.33
C ILE A 2 36.11 -14.77 2.03
N GLU A 3 37.12 -14.31 1.27
CA GLU A 3 37.29 -12.90 0.90
C GLU A 3 36.39 -12.41 -0.26
N ALA A 4 35.87 -13.32 -1.09
CA ALA A 4 34.98 -12.96 -2.19
C ALA A 4 33.57 -12.50 -1.75
N GLY A 5 33.14 -12.88 -0.55
CA GLY A 5 31.81 -12.53 -0.04
C GLY A 5 31.67 -11.10 0.50
N HIS A 6 32.76 -10.49 0.96
CA HIS A 6 32.76 -9.11 1.50
C HIS A 6 32.63 -8.04 0.40
N ASN A 7 33.14 -8.33 -0.79
CA ASN A 7 33.13 -7.37 -1.92
C ASN A 7 31.81 -7.32 -2.71
N MET A 8 30.83 -8.18 -2.41
CA MET A 8 29.57 -8.21 -3.13
C MET A 8 28.48 -7.35 -2.46
N LYS A 9 28.54 -7.16 -1.13
CA LYS A 9 27.55 -6.34 -0.40
C LYS A 9 27.53 -4.89 -0.88
N ASP A 10 28.69 -4.34 -1.21
CA ASP A 10 28.79 -2.95 -1.69
C ASP A 10 28.40 -2.77 -3.16
N ARG A 11 28.07 -3.86 -3.86
CA ARG A 11 27.74 -3.88 -5.29
C ARG A 11 26.26 -4.20 -5.56
N ILE A 12 25.50 -4.52 -4.50
CA ILE A 12 24.07 -4.81 -4.57
C ILE A 12 23.37 -3.78 -3.69
N LEU A 13 22.63 -2.88 -4.33
CA LEU A 13 21.90 -1.83 -3.66
C LEU A 13 20.41 -2.21 -3.62
N PHE A 14 19.84 -2.16 -2.43
CA PHE A 14 18.40 -2.25 -2.22
C PHE A 14 17.86 -0.86 -1.88
N GLU A 15 16.59 -0.65 -2.16
CA GLU A 15 15.93 0.55 -1.64
C GLU A 15 15.94 0.50 -0.11
N GLU A 16 16.40 1.58 0.51
CA GLU A 16 16.44 1.67 1.96
C GLU A 16 15.06 1.99 2.51
N ILE A 17 14.72 1.33 3.62
CA ILE A 17 13.57 1.70 4.45
C ILE A 17 14.14 2.52 5.62
N PRO A 18 14.00 3.86 5.60
CA PRO A 18 14.79 4.73 6.45
C PRO A 18 14.41 4.67 7.95
N HIS A 19 13.16 4.29 8.27
CA HIS A 19 12.63 4.33 9.63
C HIS A 19 11.69 3.17 9.91
N GLY A 20 11.56 2.80 11.20
CA GLY A 20 10.62 1.79 11.67
C GLY A 20 11.18 0.37 11.65
N THR A 21 12.38 0.15 11.12
CA THR A 21 13.03 -1.17 11.11
C THR A 21 13.45 -1.63 12.49
N GLU A 22 13.70 -0.70 13.41
CA GLU A 22 14.02 -0.94 14.81
C GLU A 22 12.91 -1.68 15.57
N TYR A 23 11.67 -1.56 15.12
CA TYR A 23 10.49 -2.20 15.74
C TYR A 23 10.17 -3.60 15.18
N LEU A 24 10.81 -4.02 14.09
CA LEU A 24 10.45 -5.26 13.39
C LEU A 24 10.51 -6.48 14.30
N GLN A 25 11.59 -6.61 15.08
CA GLN A 25 11.75 -7.77 15.97
C GLN A 25 10.65 -7.80 17.03
N THR A 26 10.32 -6.65 17.63
CA THR A 26 9.26 -6.53 18.64
C THR A 26 7.89 -6.95 18.06
N VAL A 27 7.58 -6.53 16.83
CA VAL A 27 6.34 -6.93 16.16
C VAL A 27 6.32 -8.43 15.89
N ILE A 28 7.42 -8.99 15.37
CA ILE A 28 7.53 -10.44 15.10
C ILE A 28 7.38 -11.25 16.40
N ASP A 29 8.02 -10.83 17.48
CA ASP A 29 7.94 -11.50 18.77
C ASP A 29 6.52 -11.47 19.35
N ALA A 30 5.82 -10.32 19.20
CA ALA A 30 4.42 -10.20 19.60
C ALA A 30 3.50 -11.13 18.80
N MET A 31 3.68 -11.20 17.48
CA MET A 31 2.93 -12.12 16.61
C MET A 31 3.17 -13.58 16.98
N LEU A 32 4.43 -13.99 17.20
CA LEU A 32 4.79 -15.35 17.60
C LEU A 32 4.21 -15.75 18.96
N GLN A 33 4.11 -14.81 19.89
CA GLN A 33 3.58 -15.03 21.23
C GLN A 33 2.06 -14.79 21.32
N SER A 34 1.43 -14.38 20.21
CA SER A 34 0.02 -13.96 20.18
C SER A 34 -0.30 -12.89 21.25
N LYS A 35 0.60 -11.92 21.39
CA LYS A 35 0.49 -10.83 22.33
C LYS A 35 0.15 -9.51 21.67
N GLU A 36 -0.66 -8.73 22.37
CA GLU A 36 -0.98 -7.35 22.01
C GLU A 36 0.28 -6.47 21.99
N LEU A 37 0.31 -5.52 21.07
CA LEU A 37 1.28 -4.43 21.07
C LEU A 37 0.65 -3.18 21.67
N GLU A 38 1.40 -2.48 22.53
CA GLU A 38 1.13 -1.12 22.93
C GLU A 38 1.98 -0.19 22.05
N VAL A 39 1.30 0.72 21.33
CA VAL A 39 1.92 1.56 20.28
C VAL A 39 1.63 3.02 20.58
N ASP A 40 2.65 3.80 20.95
CA ASP A 40 2.57 5.25 20.99
C ASP A 40 2.82 5.79 19.56
N TYR A 41 1.81 6.40 18.98
CA TYR A 41 1.75 6.73 17.58
C TYR A 41 1.45 8.19 17.32
N GLN A 42 2.16 8.80 16.38
CA GLN A 42 1.92 10.17 15.94
C GLN A 42 1.58 10.22 14.45
N SER A 43 0.38 10.70 14.13
CA SER A 43 -0.02 10.93 12.75
C SER A 43 0.71 12.12 12.13
N TYR A 44 0.78 12.21 10.79
CA TYR A 44 1.31 13.39 10.11
C TYR A 44 0.55 14.69 10.40
N TYR A 45 -0.68 14.59 10.90
CA TYR A 45 -1.47 15.75 11.36
C TYR A 45 -1.16 16.17 12.79
N GLY A 46 -0.12 15.57 13.41
CA GLY A 46 0.29 15.89 14.78
C GLY A 46 -0.55 15.24 15.88
N HIS A 47 -1.57 14.47 15.54
CA HIS A 47 -2.37 13.75 16.52
C HIS A 47 -1.55 12.59 17.10
N ARG A 48 -1.37 12.57 18.41
CA ARG A 48 -0.69 11.52 19.17
C ARG A 48 -1.71 10.71 19.95
N ALA A 49 -1.57 9.40 19.94
CA ALA A 49 -2.40 8.48 20.69
C ALA A 49 -1.65 7.17 20.95
N THR A 50 -1.98 6.53 22.08
CA THR A 50 -1.56 5.17 22.37
C THR A 50 -2.64 4.22 21.87
N TYR A 51 -2.23 3.18 21.15
CA TYR A 51 -3.10 2.14 20.61
C TYR A 51 -2.71 0.77 21.16
N HIS A 52 -3.73 -0.05 21.44
CA HIS A 52 -3.57 -1.45 21.76
C HIS A 52 -3.94 -2.27 20.54
N MET A 53 -2.95 -2.95 19.98
CA MET A 53 -3.07 -3.60 18.67
C MET A 53 -2.80 -5.09 18.75
N HIS A 54 -3.68 -5.90 18.19
CA HIS A 54 -3.42 -7.31 17.89
C HIS A 54 -2.74 -7.39 16.51
N PRO A 55 -1.43 -7.63 16.43
CA PRO A 55 -0.72 -7.64 15.15
C PRO A 55 -1.04 -8.91 14.37
N TYR A 56 -1.67 -8.78 13.19
CA TYR A 56 -2.07 -9.91 12.35
C TYR A 56 -1.07 -10.20 11.24
N ALA A 57 -0.56 -9.16 10.57
CA ALA A 57 0.40 -9.30 9.50
C ALA A 57 1.26 -8.03 9.35
N MET A 58 2.35 -8.14 8.57
CA MET A 58 3.20 -7.03 8.20
C MET A 58 3.23 -6.87 6.69
N LYS A 59 3.28 -5.62 6.22
CA LYS A 59 3.36 -5.29 4.80
C LYS A 59 4.38 -4.19 4.54
N VAL A 60 5.21 -4.35 3.51
CA VAL A 60 6.02 -3.27 2.98
C VAL A 60 5.28 -2.58 1.83
N TYR A 61 5.22 -1.26 1.88
CA TYR A 61 4.67 -0.46 0.80
C TYR A 61 5.34 0.93 0.75
N ASN A 62 5.79 1.35 -0.42
CA ASN A 62 6.47 2.62 -0.63
C ASN A 62 7.57 2.89 0.42
N GLN A 63 8.50 1.93 0.58
CA GLN A 63 9.64 2.00 1.51
C GLN A 63 9.24 2.20 2.98
N ARG A 64 8.09 1.69 3.39
CA ARG A 64 7.62 1.74 4.78
C ARG A 64 7.08 0.38 5.21
N TRP A 65 7.37 0.05 6.46
CA TRP A 65 6.76 -1.07 7.13
C TRP A 65 5.42 -0.67 7.74
N TYR A 66 4.43 -1.49 7.51
CA TYR A 66 3.10 -1.38 8.12
C TYR A 66 2.79 -2.66 8.87
N VAL A 67 2.21 -2.51 10.05
CA VAL A 67 1.56 -3.60 10.79
C VAL A 67 0.07 -3.47 10.57
N VAL A 68 -0.56 -4.53 10.10
CA VAL A 68 -2.02 -4.63 9.99
C VAL A 68 -2.54 -5.49 11.13
N GLY A 69 -3.62 -5.06 11.77
CA GLY A 69 -4.25 -5.79 12.85
C GLY A 69 -5.41 -5.06 13.48
N TYR A 70 -6.06 -5.69 14.42
CA TYR A 70 -7.17 -5.11 15.15
C TYR A 70 -6.67 -4.09 16.18
N ILE A 71 -7.21 -2.90 16.14
CA ILE A 71 -6.93 -1.84 17.13
C ILE A 71 -8.14 -1.67 18.03
N ARG A 72 -7.95 -1.85 19.32
CA ARG A 72 -9.01 -1.80 20.33
C ARG A 72 -9.75 -0.46 20.33
N GLU A 73 -9.02 0.65 20.33
CA GLU A 73 -9.57 2.02 20.34
C GLU A 73 -10.26 2.42 19.04
N LYS A 74 -10.10 1.63 17.98
CA LYS A 74 -10.72 1.85 16.67
C LYS A 74 -11.79 0.82 16.33
N GLU A 75 -11.96 -0.19 17.20
CA GLU A 75 -12.91 -1.30 17.04
C GLU A 75 -12.87 -1.91 15.63
N GLY A 76 -11.66 -2.11 15.08
CA GLY A 76 -11.49 -2.63 13.72
C GLY A 76 -10.05 -2.80 13.29
N ILE A 77 -9.90 -3.47 12.14
CA ILE A 77 -8.58 -3.70 11.55
C ILE A 77 -8.07 -2.41 10.93
N ARG A 78 -6.83 -2.05 11.26
CA ARG A 78 -6.15 -0.84 10.76
C ARG A 78 -4.69 -1.13 10.45
N ASN A 79 -4.09 -0.22 9.69
CA ASN A 79 -2.67 -0.21 9.41
C ASN A 79 -1.97 0.83 10.27
N ILE A 80 -0.90 0.42 10.97
CA ILE A 80 0.04 1.30 11.65
C ILE A 80 1.34 1.31 10.87
N ALA A 81 1.82 2.49 10.51
CA ALA A 81 3.13 2.67 9.86
C ALA A 81 4.21 2.77 10.92
N LEU A 82 5.23 1.92 10.87
CA LEU A 82 6.28 1.88 11.89
C LEU A 82 7.16 3.13 11.92
N ASP A 83 7.29 3.83 10.80
CA ASP A 83 8.02 5.12 10.70
C ASP A 83 7.36 6.28 11.47
N ARG A 84 6.14 6.10 11.96
CA ARG A 84 5.38 7.06 12.76
C ARG A 84 5.12 6.59 14.19
N THR A 85 5.72 5.48 14.55
CA THR A 85 5.69 4.92 15.90
C THR A 85 6.77 5.61 16.74
N LEU A 86 6.40 6.16 17.88
CA LEU A 86 7.31 6.80 18.83
C LEU A 86 7.87 5.78 19.81
N GLU A 87 7.02 4.88 20.27
CA GLU A 87 7.36 3.77 21.16
C GLU A 87 6.48 2.57 20.83
N LEU A 88 7.03 1.36 20.94
CA LEU A 88 6.33 0.12 20.69
C LEU A 88 6.83 -0.94 21.66
N THR A 89 5.90 -1.50 22.44
CA THR A 89 6.20 -2.54 23.43
C THR A 89 5.20 -3.70 23.32
N ILE A 90 5.64 -4.87 23.80
CA ILE A 90 4.75 -6.03 23.89
C ILE A 90 3.94 -5.90 25.17
N GLY A 91 2.62 -5.86 25.03
CA GLY A 91 1.66 -5.81 26.12
C GLY A 91 1.55 -7.15 26.88
N THR A 92 0.72 -7.17 27.90
CA THR A 92 0.47 -8.37 28.73
C THR A 92 -0.66 -9.23 28.16
N GLU A 93 -1.63 -8.61 27.51
CA GLU A 93 -2.81 -9.27 26.96
C GLU A 93 -2.46 -10.18 25.78
N THR A 94 -3.20 -11.26 25.66
CA THR A 94 -3.09 -12.18 24.52
C THR A 94 -4.29 -12.04 23.61
N PHE A 95 -4.13 -12.35 22.33
CA PHE A 95 -5.22 -12.38 21.37
C PHE A 95 -5.24 -13.70 20.61
N VAL A 96 -6.35 -13.97 19.96
CA VAL A 96 -6.48 -15.08 18.99
C VAL A 96 -6.59 -14.46 17.61
N LEU A 97 -5.73 -14.90 16.69
CA LEU A 97 -5.85 -14.51 15.29
C LEU A 97 -7.15 -15.10 14.74
N PRO A 98 -8.04 -14.29 14.16
CA PRO A 98 -9.28 -14.82 13.59
C PRO A 98 -8.98 -15.85 12.48
N ASP A 99 -9.67 -16.98 12.52
CA ASP A 99 -9.48 -18.08 11.55
C ASP A 99 -9.78 -17.66 10.09
N ASP A 100 -10.60 -16.63 9.92
CA ASP A 100 -11.01 -16.05 8.64
C ASP A 100 -10.15 -14.88 8.18
N PHE A 101 -9.12 -14.48 8.94
CA PHE A 101 -8.20 -13.43 8.52
C PHE A 101 -7.12 -14.00 7.61
N ASP A 102 -7.12 -13.55 6.37
CA ASP A 102 -6.04 -13.76 5.41
C ASP A 102 -5.51 -12.40 4.92
N ALA A 103 -4.20 -12.17 5.05
CA ALA A 103 -3.57 -10.90 4.70
C ALA A 103 -3.58 -10.62 3.19
N GLU A 104 -3.48 -11.66 2.35
CA GLU A 104 -3.54 -11.51 0.90
C GLU A 104 -4.96 -11.15 0.46
N GLU A 105 -5.98 -11.82 1.05
CA GLU A 105 -7.38 -11.53 0.79
C GLU A 105 -7.76 -10.13 1.28
N TYR A 106 -7.27 -9.72 2.46
CA TYR A 106 -7.51 -8.39 3.03
C TYR A 106 -7.10 -7.27 2.07
N TYR A 107 -5.99 -7.43 1.35
CA TYR A 107 -5.50 -6.45 0.39
C TYR A 107 -5.87 -6.76 -1.06
N ALA A 108 -6.55 -7.87 -1.34
CA ALA A 108 -6.73 -8.43 -2.69
C ALA A 108 -7.38 -7.49 -3.71
N ASN A 109 -8.10 -6.47 -3.27
CA ASN A 109 -8.80 -5.55 -4.16
C ASN A 109 -8.30 -4.10 -4.05
N THR A 110 -7.11 -3.89 -3.46
CA THR A 110 -6.58 -2.55 -3.24
C THR A 110 -5.18 -2.38 -3.82
N VAL A 111 -4.90 -1.20 -4.32
CA VAL A 111 -3.53 -0.74 -4.57
C VAL A 111 -3.05 -0.04 -3.29
N GLY A 112 -1.97 -0.53 -2.70
CA GLY A 112 -1.40 0.08 -1.49
C GLY A 112 -1.81 -0.58 -0.19
N ILE A 113 -2.08 0.25 0.82
CA ILE A 113 -2.36 -0.18 2.19
C ILE A 113 -3.73 0.25 2.69
N PHE A 114 -4.39 1.17 2.00
CA PHE A 114 -5.71 1.63 2.41
C PHE A 114 -6.78 0.59 2.05
N VAL A 115 -7.44 0.05 3.06
CA VAL A 115 -8.57 -0.85 2.91
C VAL A 115 -9.82 -0.20 3.52
N ASN A 116 -10.89 -0.16 2.75
CA ASN A 116 -12.21 0.26 3.22
C ASN A 116 -13.17 -0.93 3.10
N GLU A 117 -13.47 -1.57 4.21
CA GLU A 117 -14.33 -2.76 4.28
C GLU A 117 -15.76 -2.52 3.72
N ASN A 118 -16.21 -1.26 3.72
CA ASN A 118 -17.51 -0.89 3.17
C ASN A 118 -17.49 -0.64 1.66
N GLN A 119 -16.32 -0.64 1.02
CA GLN A 119 -16.18 -0.38 -0.41
C GLN A 119 -16.05 -1.70 -1.17
N LYS A 120 -16.93 -1.89 -2.15
CA LYS A 120 -16.83 -3.05 -3.04
C LYS A 120 -15.90 -2.76 -4.21
N PRO A 121 -15.10 -3.75 -4.64
CA PRO A 121 -14.27 -3.60 -5.83
C PRO A 121 -15.15 -3.44 -7.07
N GLN A 122 -14.76 -2.50 -7.92
CA GLN A 122 -15.46 -2.20 -9.16
C GLN A 122 -14.52 -2.27 -10.37
N LYS A 123 -15.11 -2.24 -11.56
CA LYS A 123 -14.37 -2.20 -12.81
C LYS A 123 -13.65 -0.87 -12.95
N VAL A 124 -12.34 -0.91 -13.12
CA VAL A 124 -11.51 0.25 -13.48
C VAL A 124 -10.90 -0.01 -14.86
N VAL A 125 -10.98 0.96 -15.75
CA VAL A 125 -10.36 0.88 -17.07
C VAL A 125 -9.42 2.06 -17.26
N VAL A 126 -8.18 1.74 -17.58
CA VAL A 126 -7.11 2.72 -17.78
C VAL A 126 -6.51 2.48 -19.17
N ARG A 127 -6.48 3.53 -19.99
CA ARG A 127 -5.76 3.56 -21.25
C ARG A 127 -4.33 3.95 -21.04
N ALA A 128 -3.41 3.18 -21.58
CA ALA A 128 -1.97 3.49 -21.62
C ALA A 128 -1.56 3.83 -23.04
N PHE A 129 -0.68 4.83 -23.19
CA PHE A 129 -0.20 5.31 -24.47
C PHE A 129 1.28 4.98 -24.69
N GLY A 130 1.62 4.66 -25.95
CA GLY A 130 2.99 4.46 -26.38
C GLY A 130 3.78 3.46 -25.50
N LYS A 131 4.97 3.86 -25.06
CA LYS A 131 5.85 3.01 -24.24
C LYS A 131 5.27 2.64 -22.86
N GLN A 132 4.28 3.39 -22.36
CA GLN A 132 3.64 3.07 -21.08
C GLN A 132 2.92 1.72 -21.11
N VAL A 133 2.50 1.27 -22.28
CA VAL A 133 1.93 -0.07 -22.48
C VAL A 133 2.89 -1.16 -21.99
N GLU A 134 4.15 -1.09 -22.45
CA GLU A 134 5.17 -2.09 -22.08
C GLU A 134 5.55 -2.02 -20.60
N TYR A 135 5.58 -0.81 -20.01
CA TYR A 135 5.79 -0.66 -18.56
C TYR A 135 4.68 -1.33 -17.76
N MET A 136 3.40 -1.13 -18.16
CA MET A 136 2.27 -1.74 -17.46
C MET A 136 2.18 -3.26 -17.67
N ARG A 137 2.70 -3.77 -18.79
CA ARG A 137 2.83 -5.21 -19.05
C ARG A 137 3.91 -5.84 -18.17
N SER A 138 5.07 -5.20 -18.09
CA SER A 138 6.22 -5.74 -17.34
C SER A 138 6.06 -5.62 -15.82
N LEU A 139 5.34 -4.59 -15.37
CA LEU A 139 5.04 -4.35 -13.96
C LEU A 139 3.55 -3.97 -13.82
N PRO A 140 2.66 -4.96 -13.72
CA PRO A 140 1.24 -4.73 -13.55
C PRO A 140 0.94 -3.90 -12.31
N LEU A 141 0.05 -2.91 -12.42
CA LEU A 141 -0.40 -2.10 -11.29
C LEU A 141 -1.07 -2.95 -10.20
N HIS A 142 -1.72 -4.02 -10.61
CA HIS A 142 -2.42 -4.94 -9.72
C HIS A 142 -2.56 -6.32 -10.38
N HIS A 143 -2.66 -7.40 -9.59
CA HIS A 143 -2.77 -8.77 -10.09
C HIS A 143 -4.02 -9.02 -10.95
N THR A 144 -5.08 -8.20 -10.79
CA THR A 144 -6.30 -8.29 -11.62
C THR A 144 -6.17 -7.58 -12.97
N GLN A 145 -4.96 -7.13 -13.36
CA GLN A 145 -4.75 -6.46 -14.63
C GLN A 145 -5.03 -7.39 -15.81
N GLU A 146 -5.92 -6.97 -16.68
CA GLU A 146 -6.22 -7.65 -17.94
C GLU A 146 -6.17 -6.67 -19.10
N GLU A 147 -5.50 -7.04 -20.18
CA GLU A 147 -5.54 -6.28 -21.43
C GLU A 147 -6.88 -6.44 -22.14
N ILE A 148 -7.47 -5.31 -22.51
CA ILE A 148 -8.60 -5.30 -23.44
C ILE A 148 -8.02 -5.26 -24.85
N LYS A 149 -8.16 -6.33 -25.61
CA LYS A 149 -7.68 -6.39 -27.00
C LYS A 149 -8.36 -5.27 -27.81
N THR A 150 -7.58 -4.31 -28.24
CA THR A 150 -7.98 -3.24 -29.16
C THR A 150 -7.20 -3.34 -30.45
N VAL A 151 -7.78 -2.86 -31.55
CA VAL A 151 -7.14 -2.87 -32.88
C VAL A 151 -6.22 -1.65 -33.08
N HIS A 152 -5.99 -0.84 -32.02
CA HIS A 152 -5.20 0.37 -32.11
C HIS A 152 -3.73 0.12 -31.78
N GLU A 153 -2.83 0.62 -32.63
CA GLU A 153 -1.37 0.51 -32.46
C GLU A 153 -0.83 1.53 -31.43
N GLU A 154 -1.56 2.60 -31.16
CA GLU A 154 -1.07 3.74 -30.35
C GLU A 154 -1.35 3.60 -28.85
N TYR A 155 -2.30 2.75 -28.46
CA TYR A 155 -2.69 2.57 -27.08
C TYR A 155 -3.29 1.20 -26.78
N ILE A 156 -3.25 0.83 -25.52
CA ILE A 156 -3.93 -0.36 -24.98
C ILE A 156 -4.76 0.04 -23.75
N ASP A 157 -5.94 -0.56 -23.63
CA ASP A 157 -6.79 -0.42 -22.48
C ASP A 157 -6.58 -1.60 -21.52
N PHE A 158 -6.32 -1.29 -20.26
CA PHE A 158 -6.18 -2.25 -19.19
C PHE A 158 -7.40 -2.19 -18.28
N ARG A 159 -7.96 -3.36 -17.97
CA ARG A 159 -9.07 -3.52 -17.04
C ARG A 159 -8.57 -4.08 -15.73
N TYR A 160 -9.16 -3.58 -14.63
CA TYR A 160 -8.91 -4.03 -13.26
C TYR A 160 -10.22 -4.23 -12.52
N LYS A 161 -10.17 -5.01 -11.43
CA LYS A 161 -11.21 -5.08 -10.41
C LYS A 161 -10.64 -4.56 -9.11
N LEU A 162 -10.95 -3.31 -8.73
CA LEU A 162 -10.31 -2.57 -7.65
C LEU A 162 -11.30 -1.76 -6.83
N CYS A 163 -10.98 -1.58 -5.55
CA CYS A 163 -11.51 -0.50 -4.74
C CYS A 163 -10.82 0.83 -5.13
N LEU A 164 -11.56 1.93 -5.13
CA LEU A 164 -11.00 3.25 -5.40
C LEU A 164 -10.31 3.77 -4.14
N THR A 165 -8.99 3.67 -4.10
CA THR A 165 -8.17 4.09 -2.97
C THR A 165 -7.38 5.35 -3.30
N PRO A 166 -6.96 6.14 -2.30
CA PRO A 166 -6.07 7.28 -2.51
C PRO A 166 -4.75 6.89 -3.19
N GLU A 167 -4.25 5.68 -2.89
CA GLU A 167 -3.02 5.16 -3.50
C GLU A 167 -3.21 4.84 -4.98
N LEU A 168 -4.36 4.29 -5.38
CA LEU A 168 -4.68 4.07 -6.79
C LEU A 168 -4.63 5.40 -7.56
N SER A 169 -5.32 6.43 -7.03
CA SER A 169 -5.33 7.77 -7.63
C SER A 169 -3.91 8.36 -7.71
N THR A 170 -3.10 8.17 -6.67
CA THR A 170 -1.71 8.65 -6.64
C THR A 170 -0.84 7.95 -7.67
N HIS A 171 -0.97 6.63 -7.83
CA HIS A 171 -0.24 5.88 -8.86
C HIS A 171 -0.62 6.34 -10.27
N LEU A 172 -1.91 6.53 -10.54
CA LEU A 172 -2.37 7.01 -11.84
C LEU A 172 -1.88 8.43 -12.15
N LEU A 173 -1.90 9.32 -11.17
CA LEU A 173 -1.36 10.68 -11.32
C LEU A 173 0.14 10.70 -11.57
N ALA A 174 0.90 9.79 -10.93
CA ALA A 174 2.35 9.69 -11.15
C ALA A 174 2.72 9.26 -12.58
N MET A 175 1.81 8.60 -13.31
CA MET A 175 2.02 8.25 -14.73
C MET A 175 1.79 9.44 -15.68
N GLY A 176 1.16 10.52 -15.20
CA GLY A 176 0.94 11.76 -15.95
C GLY A 176 0.12 11.55 -17.23
N GLU A 177 0.57 12.20 -18.31
CA GLU A 177 -0.06 12.18 -19.62
C GLU A 177 -0.01 10.82 -20.34
N LYS A 178 0.75 9.87 -19.79
CA LYS A 178 0.95 8.54 -20.40
C LYS A 178 -0.22 7.60 -20.16
N VAL A 179 -1.15 7.97 -19.28
CA VAL A 179 -2.37 7.20 -19.01
C VAL A 179 -3.62 8.06 -18.97
N LYS A 180 -4.76 7.43 -19.21
CA LYS A 180 -6.08 8.06 -19.10
C LYS A 180 -7.05 7.10 -18.43
N VAL A 181 -7.69 7.54 -17.37
CA VAL A 181 -8.81 6.80 -16.75
C VAL A 181 -10.04 6.91 -17.68
N LEU A 182 -10.58 5.76 -18.08
CA LEU A 182 -11.80 5.66 -18.87
C LEU A 182 -13.01 5.38 -17.99
N GLU A 183 -12.86 4.47 -17.04
CA GLU A 183 -13.90 4.03 -16.10
C GLU A 183 -13.29 3.82 -14.71
N PRO A 184 -14.02 4.04 -13.62
CA PRO A 184 -15.35 4.66 -13.59
C PRO A 184 -15.27 6.19 -13.70
N GLU A 185 -16.40 6.82 -13.94
CA GLU A 185 -16.48 8.31 -14.04
C GLU A 185 -16.05 9.01 -12.75
N GLU A 186 -16.35 8.43 -11.60
CA GLU A 186 -15.93 8.94 -10.30
C GLU A 186 -14.42 9.12 -10.23
N LEU A 187 -13.65 8.07 -10.54
CA LEU A 187 -12.18 8.09 -10.53
C LEU A 187 -11.65 9.06 -11.61
N ARG A 188 -12.25 9.03 -12.80
CA ARG A 188 -11.86 9.95 -13.88
C ARG A 188 -12.02 11.40 -13.46
N SER A 189 -13.13 11.74 -12.82
CA SER A 189 -13.42 13.09 -12.33
C SER A 189 -12.48 13.49 -11.20
N GLU A 190 -12.19 12.58 -10.26
CA GLU A 190 -11.20 12.81 -9.20
C GLU A 190 -9.83 13.15 -9.79
N ILE A 191 -9.30 12.30 -10.69
CA ILE A 191 -8.01 12.51 -11.34
C ILE A 191 -7.98 13.86 -12.07
N LYS A 192 -9.02 14.18 -12.84
CA LYS A 192 -9.13 15.46 -13.54
C LYS A 192 -9.07 16.64 -12.57
N ASN A 193 -9.83 16.60 -11.48
CA ASN A 193 -9.86 17.69 -10.50
C ASN A 193 -8.49 17.88 -9.81
N ARG A 194 -7.80 16.78 -9.48
CA ARG A 194 -6.45 16.84 -8.90
C ARG A 194 -5.42 17.41 -9.89
N LEU A 195 -5.50 17.07 -11.18
CA LEU A 195 -4.66 17.66 -12.22
C LEU A 195 -4.93 19.17 -12.38
N LEU A 196 -6.18 19.61 -12.38
CA LEU A 196 -6.53 21.03 -12.43
C LEU A 196 -5.99 21.79 -11.23
N ALA A 197 -6.15 21.25 -10.02
CA ALA A 197 -5.57 21.83 -8.81
C ALA A 197 -4.03 21.87 -8.86
N THR A 198 -3.40 20.86 -9.48
CA THR A 198 -1.95 20.86 -9.69
C THR A 198 -1.51 21.99 -10.61
N ILE A 199 -2.22 22.24 -11.72
CA ILE A 199 -1.90 23.32 -12.66
C ILE A 199 -1.91 24.66 -11.94
N GLN A 200 -2.90 24.92 -11.08
CA GLN A 200 -2.99 26.17 -10.31
C GLN A 200 -1.77 26.44 -9.41
N ASN A 201 -1.02 25.41 -9.00
CA ASN A 201 0.21 25.59 -8.23
C ASN A 201 1.40 26.09 -9.05
N TYR A 202 1.27 26.10 -10.39
CA TYR A 202 2.32 26.57 -11.32
C TYR A 202 1.95 27.89 -12.03
N GLU A 203 0.80 28.44 -11.76
CA GLU A 203 0.35 29.77 -12.19
C GLU A 203 0.66 30.83 -11.14
#